data_40437c5cbad404d006cb9b1f7b471a96
#
_entry.id   40437c5cbad404d006cb9b1f7b471a96
#
_cell.length_a   1.000
_cell.length_b   1.000
_cell.length_c   1.000
_cell.angle_alpha   90.00
_cell.angle_beta   90.00
_cell.angle_gamma   90.00
#
_symmetry.space_group_name_H-M   'P 1'
#
loop_
_entity.id
_entity.type
_entity.pdbx_description
1 polymer ?
#
loop_
_entity_poly.entity_id
_entity_poly.type
_entity_poly.pdbx_seq_one_letter_code
_entity_poly.pdbx_strand_id
1 'polypeptide(L)'
;DPDVLFAALLRWLPASPASQPVARLPVATQEITAPPPGDNDTRFVEYLREQAGFDIEAGLRSVRGRIASYRRLARLFADSHASDVAQFKARLVGHDTEGARRLAHTLKGAAGTLGATTLQAAAQHLETLIRGEADPIVLSRAIAEAEAVTRRTCEAINTAEVLSSTAVATGIAPDWPLVASTLAELEALIANDDTRADTVLRAARPQLEAALGSDYAALARALSRFEFEPALHLLQALRARLAEAPEIRGPNDVQ
;
A
#
# COMPACT_ATOMS: atom_id res chain seq x y z
N ASP A 1 -33.18 -5.24 -7.80
CA ASP A 1 -33.49 -6.57 -7.23
C ASP A 1 -32.40 -7.54 -7.64
N PRO A 2 -31.64 -8.15 -6.69
CA PRO A 2 -30.53 -9.07 -6.97
C PRO A 2 -30.98 -10.29 -7.77
N ASP A 3 -32.19 -10.75 -7.55
CA ASP A 3 -32.72 -11.96 -8.20
C ASP A 3 -32.94 -11.76 -9.71
N VAL A 4 -33.33 -10.56 -10.13
CA VAL A 4 -33.48 -10.21 -11.55
C VAL A 4 -32.10 -10.16 -12.24
N LEU A 5 -31.07 -9.69 -11.56
CA LEU A 5 -29.70 -9.67 -12.09
C LEU A 5 -29.13 -11.09 -12.22
N PHE A 6 -29.36 -11.95 -11.21
CA PHE A 6 -28.95 -13.37 -11.26
C PHE A 6 -29.66 -14.13 -12.38
N ALA A 7 -30.96 -13.93 -12.56
CA ALA A 7 -31.71 -14.55 -13.65
C ALA A 7 -31.24 -14.10 -15.03
N ALA A 8 -30.86 -12.81 -15.17
CA ALA A 8 -30.30 -12.28 -16.40
C ALA A 8 -28.91 -12.87 -16.71
N LEU A 9 -28.04 -13.00 -15.70
CA LEU A 9 -26.71 -13.60 -15.85
C LEU A 9 -26.78 -15.08 -16.23
N LEU A 10 -27.70 -15.86 -15.63
CA LEU A 10 -27.89 -17.28 -15.96
C LEU A 10 -28.32 -17.49 -17.41
N ARG A 11 -29.02 -16.53 -18.02
CA ARG A 11 -29.47 -16.60 -19.42
C ARG A 11 -28.31 -16.46 -20.44
N TRP A 12 -27.18 -15.85 -20.03
CA TRP A 12 -26.04 -15.61 -20.90
C TRP A 12 -24.87 -16.56 -20.65
N LEU A 13 -24.93 -17.40 -19.61
CA LEU A 13 -23.96 -18.45 -19.38
C LEU A 13 -24.28 -19.63 -20.30
N PRO A 14 -23.37 -20.09 -21.16
CA PRO A 14 -23.59 -21.29 -21.95
C PRO A 14 -23.83 -22.46 -21.00
N ALA A 15 -24.90 -23.25 -21.26
CA ALA A 15 -25.19 -24.45 -20.50
C ALA A 15 -23.99 -25.38 -20.59
N SER A 16 -23.33 -25.60 -19.46
CA SER A 16 -22.19 -26.54 -19.39
C SER A 16 -22.73 -27.94 -19.70
N PRO A 17 -22.09 -28.70 -20.62
CA PRO A 17 -22.56 -30.07 -20.90
C PRO A 17 -22.51 -30.87 -19.61
N ALA A 18 -23.59 -31.67 -19.41
CA ALA A 18 -23.87 -32.45 -18.23
C ALA A 18 -22.62 -33.01 -17.55
N SER A 19 -22.40 -32.57 -16.31
CA SER A 19 -21.34 -33.06 -15.45
C SER A 19 -21.50 -34.57 -15.24
N GLN A 20 -20.56 -35.35 -15.76
CA GLN A 20 -20.30 -36.69 -15.25
C GLN A 20 -20.03 -36.59 -13.75
N PRO A 21 -20.48 -37.53 -12.92
CA PRO A 21 -20.17 -37.51 -11.49
C PRO A 21 -18.66 -37.74 -11.31
N VAL A 22 -17.94 -36.65 -11.22
CA VAL A 22 -16.53 -36.68 -10.80
C VAL A 22 -16.54 -37.16 -9.36
N ALA A 23 -15.93 -38.32 -9.11
CA ALA A 23 -15.71 -38.82 -7.76
C ALA A 23 -15.11 -37.67 -6.95
N ARG A 24 -15.79 -37.23 -5.88
CA ARG A 24 -15.31 -36.25 -4.94
C ARG A 24 -14.02 -36.78 -4.34
N LEU A 25 -12.88 -36.40 -4.93
CA LEU A 25 -11.64 -36.42 -4.19
C LEU A 25 -11.87 -35.56 -2.94
N PRO A 26 -11.44 -36.02 -1.76
CA PRO A 26 -11.51 -35.19 -0.58
C PRO A 26 -10.71 -33.92 -0.89
N VAL A 27 -11.41 -32.82 -1.11
CA VAL A 27 -10.80 -31.49 -1.05
C VAL A 27 -10.38 -31.37 0.39
N ALA A 28 -9.12 -31.71 0.66
CA ALA A 28 -8.47 -31.24 1.86
C ALA A 28 -8.66 -29.74 1.81
N THR A 29 -9.54 -29.24 2.65
CA THR A 29 -9.62 -27.83 3.00
C THR A 29 -8.27 -27.54 3.65
N GLN A 30 -7.26 -27.31 2.83
CA GLN A 30 -6.09 -26.61 3.32
C GLN A 30 -6.65 -25.26 3.77
N GLU A 31 -6.87 -25.13 5.07
CA GLU A 31 -6.85 -23.86 5.69
C GLU A 31 -5.56 -23.21 5.18
N ILE A 32 -5.71 -22.23 4.29
CA ILE A 32 -4.60 -21.37 3.90
C ILE A 32 -4.33 -20.57 5.17
N THR A 33 -3.61 -21.19 6.09
CA THR A 33 -3.00 -20.50 7.22
C THR A 33 -2.11 -19.46 6.57
N ALA A 34 -2.52 -18.21 6.68
CA ALA A 34 -1.69 -17.09 6.26
C ALA A 34 -0.30 -17.31 6.89
N PRO A 35 0.79 -17.13 6.15
CA PRO A 35 2.12 -17.23 6.73
C PRO A 35 2.16 -16.34 7.98
N PRO A 36 2.91 -16.74 9.02
CA PRO A 36 3.02 -15.94 10.23
C PRO A 36 3.43 -14.51 9.82
N PRO A 37 2.86 -13.47 10.47
CA PRO A 37 3.21 -12.10 10.16
C PRO A 37 4.72 -11.94 10.27
N GLY A 38 5.33 -11.34 9.25
CA GLY A 38 6.74 -10.99 9.33
C GLY A 38 6.95 -9.97 10.45
N ASP A 39 8.15 -9.96 11.04
CA ASP A 39 8.53 -9.05 12.12
C ASP A 39 8.19 -7.57 11.78
N ASN A 40 8.35 -7.21 10.51
CA ASN A 40 8.05 -5.88 9.97
C ASN A 40 6.55 -5.54 9.98
N ASP A 41 5.70 -6.50 9.66
CA ASP A 41 4.26 -6.29 9.65
C ASP A 41 3.74 -6.11 11.07
N THR A 42 4.29 -6.86 12.02
CA THR A 42 3.96 -6.73 13.44
C THR A 42 4.35 -5.35 13.98
N ARG A 43 5.58 -4.90 13.72
CA ARG A 43 6.07 -3.56 14.13
C ARG A 43 5.27 -2.42 13.52
N PHE A 44 4.87 -2.57 12.25
CA PHE A 44 4.01 -1.61 11.59
C PHE A 44 2.69 -1.41 12.37
N VAL A 45 2.06 -2.52 12.73
CA VAL A 45 0.78 -2.51 13.47
C VAL A 45 0.97 -1.98 14.90
N GLU A 46 2.04 -2.39 15.59
CA GLU A 46 2.37 -1.91 16.94
C GLU A 46 2.56 -0.40 16.96
N TYR A 47 3.34 0.15 16.03
CA TYR A 47 3.51 1.60 15.93
C TYR A 47 2.18 2.32 15.73
N LEU A 48 1.33 1.86 14.81
CA LEU A 48 0.03 2.51 14.57
C LEU A 48 -0.91 2.36 15.77
N ARG A 49 -0.83 1.28 16.54
CA ARG A 49 -1.61 1.08 17.75
C ARG A 49 -1.34 2.14 18.82
N GLU A 50 -0.12 2.63 18.88
CA GLU A 50 0.28 3.71 19.80
C GLU A 50 -0.15 5.09 19.35
N GLN A 51 -0.55 5.24 18.06
CA GLN A 51 -0.96 6.53 17.52
C GLN A 51 -2.41 6.85 17.90
N ALA A 52 -2.62 8.03 18.46
CA ALA A 52 -3.96 8.52 18.78
C ALA A 52 -4.81 8.62 17.50
N GLY A 53 -6.02 8.08 17.55
CA GLY A 53 -6.96 8.13 16.43
C GLY A 53 -6.98 6.90 15.55
N PHE A 54 -6.25 5.81 15.92
CA PHE A 54 -6.35 4.51 15.30
C PHE A 54 -6.98 3.48 16.23
N ASP A 55 -8.00 2.78 15.76
CA ASP A 55 -8.51 1.52 16.30
C ASP A 55 -8.02 0.38 15.39
N ILE A 56 -6.83 -0.13 15.71
CA ILE A 56 -6.17 -1.16 14.91
C ILE A 56 -6.99 -2.46 14.90
N GLU A 57 -7.69 -2.78 15.97
CA GLU A 57 -8.52 -3.98 16.05
C GLU A 57 -9.71 -3.90 15.09
N ALA A 58 -10.32 -2.71 14.96
CA ALA A 58 -11.34 -2.46 13.94
C ALA A 58 -10.78 -2.61 12.53
N GLY A 59 -9.60 -2.03 12.26
CA GLY A 59 -8.92 -2.14 10.97
C GLY A 59 -8.55 -3.60 10.64
N LEU A 60 -8.02 -4.34 11.58
CA LEU A 60 -7.68 -5.75 11.40
C LEU A 60 -8.92 -6.62 11.12
N ARG A 61 -10.06 -6.33 11.74
CA ARG A 61 -11.32 -7.04 11.44
C ARG A 61 -11.71 -6.90 9.97
N SER A 62 -11.47 -5.74 9.34
CA SER A 62 -11.80 -5.51 7.91
C SER A 62 -11.02 -6.44 6.98
N VAL A 63 -9.84 -6.89 7.38
CA VAL A 63 -8.95 -7.79 6.63
C VAL A 63 -8.85 -9.20 7.24
N ARG A 64 -9.83 -9.59 8.08
CA ARG A 64 -9.89 -10.89 8.75
C ARG A 64 -8.65 -11.22 9.59
N GLY A 65 -8.12 -10.23 10.30
CA GLY A 65 -6.95 -10.37 11.17
C GLY A 65 -5.60 -10.50 10.44
N ARG A 66 -5.55 -10.40 9.11
CA ARG A 66 -4.31 -10.56 8.34
C ARG A 66 -3.48 -9.28 8.36
N ILE A 67 -2.43 -9.26 9.17
CA ILE A 67 -1.57 -8.09 9.40
C ILE A 67 -0.92 -7.60 8.08
N ALA A 68 -0.38 -8.48 7.25
CA ALA A 68 0.19 -8.11 5.96
C ALA A 68 -0.85 -7.44 5.02
N SER A 69 -2.10 -7.90 5.05
CA SER A 69 -3.19 -7.28 4.29
C SER A 69 -3.57 -5.91 4.85
N TYR A 70 -3.54 -5.75 6.18
CA TYR A 70 -3.78 -4.46 6.82
C TYR A 70 -2.71 -3.44 6.46
N ARG A 71 -1.43 -3.80 6.53
CA ARG A 71 -0.31 -2.96 6.13
C ARG A 71 -0.44 -2.52 4.66
N ARG A 72 -0.80 -3.45 3.77
CA ARG A 72 -1.06 -3.11 2.35
C ARG A 72 -2.22 -2.14 2.18
N LEU A 73 -3.32 -2.34 2.93
CA LEU A 73 -4.47 -1.44 2.93
C LEU A 73 -4.10 -0.03 3.42
N ALA A 74 -3.32 0.07 4.50
CA ALA A 74 -2.87 1.34 5.04
C ALA A 74 -1.99 2.12 4.04
N ARG A 75 -1.05 1.43 3.36
CA ARG A 75 -0.23 2.04 2.30
C ARG A 75 -1.07 2.54 1.14
N LEU A 76 -2.00 1.71 0.65
CA LEU A 76 -2.91 2.10 -0.42
C LEU A 76 -3.74 3.33 -0.03
N PHE A 77 -4.18 3.39 1.24
CA PHE A 77 -4.88 4.55 1.77
C PHE A 77 -4.01 5.81 1.71
N ALA A 78 -2.78 5.77 2.22
CA ALA A 78 -1.87 6.92 2.21
C ALA A 78 -1.57 7.41 0.78
N ASP A 79 -1.35 6.48 -0.15
CA ASP A 79 -1.07 6.80 -1.57
C ASP A 79 -2.30 7.41 -2.28
N SER A 80 -3.52 6.95 -1.96
CA SER A 80 -4.74 7.35 -2.67
C SER A 80 -5.35 8.65 -2.12
N HIS A 81 -5.26 8.89 -0.81
CA HIS A 81 -5.98 9.96 -0.12
C HIS A 81 -5.14 11.19 0.22
N ALA A 82 -3.84 11.19 -0.12
CA ALA A 82 -2.95 12.33 0.10
C ALA A 82 -3.44 13.62 -0.60
N SER A 83 -4.16 13.50 -1.71
CA SER A 83 -4.65 14.63 -2.51
C SER A 83 -6.13 14.97 -2.31
N ASP A 84 -6.87 14.20 -1.52
CA ASP A 84 -8.33 14.35 -1.38
C ASP A 84 -8.75 15.76 -0.96
N VAL A 85 -7.99 16.39 -0.09
CA VAL A 85 -8.33 17.72 0.43
C VAL A 85 -8.19 18.80 -0.63
N ALA A 86 -7.19 18.71 -1.50
CA ALA A 86 -7.09 19.62 -2.64
C ALA A 86 -8.31 19.49 -3.55
N GLN A 87 -8.79 18.26 -3.75
CA GLN A 87 -9.99 17.96 -4.52
C GLN A 87 -11.26 18.50 -3.86
N PHE A 88 -11.38 18.45 -2.53
CA PHE A 88 -12.48 19.07 -1.80
C PHE A 88 -12.59 20.56 -2.09
N LYS A 89 -11.48 21.28 -1.91
CA LYS A 89 -11.43 22.72 -2.17
C LYS A 89 -11.80 23.07 -3.61
N ALA A 90 -11.25 22.33 -4.57
CA ALA A 90 -11.54 22.53 -5.99
C ALA A 90 -13.03 22.32 -6.32
N ARG A 91 -13.67 21.26 -5.77
CA ARG A 91 -15.09 20.99 -5.99
C ARG A 91 -15.99 22.08 -5.40
N LEU A 92 -15.69 22.55 -4.19
CA LEU A 92 -16.49 23.59 -3.55
C LEU A 92 -16.34 24.94 -4.26
N VAL A 93 -15.13 25.29 -4.73
CA VAL A 93 -14.92 26.48 -5.57
C VAL A 93 -15.70 26.37 -6.89
N GLY A 94 -15.76 25.17 -7.46
CA GLY A 94 -16.54 24.89 -8.67
C GLY A 94 -18.05 24.69 -8.44
N HIS A 95 -18.57 24.95 -7.23
CA HIS A 95 -19.98 24.73 -6.84
C HIS A 95 -20.46 23.27 -7.01
N ASP A 96 -19.54 22.29 -7.08
CA ASP A 96 -19.84 20.85 -7.12
C ASP A 96 -20.04 20.29 -5.70
N THR A 97 -21.10 20.72 -5.03
CA THR A 97 -21.44 20.33 -3.66
C THR A 97 -21.68 18.82 -3.54
N GLU A 98 -22.33 18.22 -4.55
CA GLU A 98 -22.60 16.79 -4.55
C GLU A 98 -21.32 15.97 -4.75
N GLY A 99 -20.40 16.41 -5.60
CA GLY A 99 -19.08 15.80 -5.73
C GLY A 99 -18.25 15.91 -4.45
N ALA A 100 -18.28 17.04 -3.77
CA ALA A 100 -17.64 17.22 -2.46
C ALA A 100 -18.25 16.28 -1.41
N ARG A 101 -19.58 16.13 -1.36
CA ARG A 101 -20.28 15.22 -0.46
C ARG A 101 -19.86 13.76 -0.69
N ARG A 102 -19.83 13.33 -1.96
CA ARG A 102 -19.38 11.97 -2.32
C ARG A 102 -17.94 11.71 -1.89
N LEU A 103 -17.05 12.69 -2.05
CA LEU A 103 -15.67 12.57 -1.63
C LEU A 103 -15.57 12.42 -0.10
N ALA A 104 -16.32 13.22 0.68
CA ALA A 104 -16.39 13.09 2.14
C ALA A 104 -16.88 11.70 2.56
N HIS A 105 -17.92 11.20 1.89
CA HIS A 105 -18.48 9.87 2.14
C HIS A 105 -17.44 8.77 1.86
N THR A 106 -16.72 8.86 0.76
CA THR A 106 -15.66 7.90 0.39
C THR A 106 -14.53 7.90 1.41
N LEU A 107 -14.06 9.11 1.80
CA LEU A 107 -13.01 9.26 2.82
C LEU A 107 -13.44 8.68 4.17
N LYS A 108 -14.68 8.93 4.59
CA LYS A 108 -15.27 8.34 5.80
C LYS A 108 -15.24 6.80 5.77
N GLY A 109 -15.67 6.22 4.65
CA GLY A 109 -15.68 4.76 4.46
C GLY A 109 -14.28 4.16 4.49
N ALA A 110 -13.34 4.77 3.77
CA ALA A 110 -11.95 4.34 3.74
C ALA A 110 -11.28 4.44 5.12
N ALA A 111 -11.49 5.56 5.83
CA ALA A 111 -10.99 5.75 7.19
C ALA A 111 -11.58 4.73 8.17
N GLY A 112 -12.87 4.42 8.06
CA GLY A 112 -13.54 3.40 8.88
C GLY A 112 -12.97 1.99 8.64
N THR A 113 -12.71 1.65 7.38
CA THR A 113 -12.10 0.36 7.01
C THR A 113 -10.68 0.22 7.56
N LEU A 114 -9.93 1.33 7.60
CA LEU A 114 -8.59 1.38 8.16
C LEU A 114 -8.57 1.39 9.70
N GLY A 115 -9.70 1.73 10.35
CA GLY A 115 -9.75 1.98 11.78
C GLY A 115 -9.21 3.36 12.18
N ALA A 116 -9.07 4.30 11.24
CA ALA A 116 -8.65 5.69 11.49
C ALA A 116 -9.83 6.51 12.05
N THR A 117 -10.15 6.30 13.32
CA THR A 117 -11.38 6.78 13.97
C THR A 117 -11.50 8.31 13.97
N THR A 118 -10.41 9.02 14.24
CA THR A 118 -10.39 10.48 14.22
C THR A 118 -10.67 11.02 12.81
N LEU A 119 -10.10 10.41 11.80
CA LEU A 119 -10.34 10.79 10.41
C LEU A 119 -11.77 10.45 9.96
N GLN A 120 -12.26 9.30 10.36
CA GLN A 120 -13.65 8.89 10.11
C GLN A 120 -14.63 9.91 10.66
N ALA A 121 -14.41 10.36 11.91
CA ALA A 121 -15.24 11.38 12.56
C ALA A 121 -15.17 12.73 11.83
N ALA A 122 -13.97 13.19 11.45
CA ALA A 122 -13.78 14.43 10.71
C ALA A 122 -14.47 14.39 9.33
N ALA A 123 -14.34 13.29 8.60
CA ALA A 123 -14.99 13.10 7.31
C ALA A 123 -16.53 13.02 7.44
N GLN A 124 -17.04 12.38 8.49
CA GLN A 124 -18.48 12.34 8.79
C GLN A 124 -19.02 13.73 9.14
N HIS A 125 -18.30 14.49 9.94
CA HIS A 125 -18.67 15.87 10.27
C HIS A 125 -18.75 16.73 9.01
N LEU A 126 -17.73 16.65 8.15
CA LEU A 126 -17.69 17.35 6.87
C LEU A 126 -18.86 16.94 5.96
N GLU A 127 -19.16 15.65 5.83
CA GLU A 127 -20.32 15.15 5.05
C GLU A 127 -21.64 15.74 5.57
N THR A 128 -21.77 15.84 6.90
CA THR A 128 -22.98 16.39 7.54
C THR A 128 -23.14 17.89 7.28
N LEU A 129 -22.06 18.65 7.37
CA LEU A 129 -22.07 20.10 7.11
C LEU A 129 -22.40 20.41 5.65
N ILE A 130 -21.83 19.65 4.71
CA ILE A 130 -22.13 19.80 3.27
C ILE A 130 -23.61 19.52 3.00
N ARG A 131 -24.16 18.46 3.59
CA ARG A 131 -25.58 18.09 3.44
C ARG A 131 -26.55 19.13 4.04
N GLY A 132 -26.13 19.74 5.15
CA GLY A 132 -26.92 20.74 5.86
C GLY A 132 -26.76 22.17 5.33
N GLU A 133 -26.05 22.36 4.20
CA GLU A 133 -25.76 23.65 3.61
C GLU A 133 -25.22 24.68 4.64
N ALA A 134 -24.25 24.18 5.45
CA ALA A 134 -23.70 24.98 6.54
C ALA A 134 -23.02 26.26 6.04
N ASP A 135 -22.92 27.22 6.94
CA ASP A 135 -22.24 28.50 6.68
C ASP A 135 -20.83 28.26 6.10
N PRO A 136 -20.42 29.03 5.08
CA PRO A 136 -19.12 28.88 4.43
C PRO A 136 -17.92 28.95 5.37
N ILE A 137 -18.01 29.73 6.46
CA ILE A 137 -16.92 29.84 7.45
C ILE A 137 -16.79 28.52 8.25
N VAL A 138 -17.94 27.97 8.67
CA VAL A 138 -18.01 26.71 9.40
C VAL A 138 -17.50 25.58 8.52
N LEU A 139 -17.94 25.54 7.26
CA LEU A 139 -17.49 24.54 6.28
C LEU A 139 -15.98 24.64 6.01
N SER A 140 -15.45 25.85 5.83
CA SER A 140 -14.01 26.07 5.62
C SER A 140 -13.17 25.56 6.80
N ARG A 141 -13.63 25.76 8.03
CA ARG A 141 -12.96 25.26 9.24
C ARG A 141 -12.96 23.73 9.29
N ALA A 142 -14.11 23.11 8.99
CA ALA A 142 -14.21 21.65 8.97
C ALA A 142 -13.32 21.02 7.88
N ILE A 143 -13.18 21.67 6.72
CA ILE A 143 -12.25 21.25 5.66
C ILE A 143 -10.81 21.32 6.16
N ALA A 144 -10.41 22.41 6.80
CA ALA A 144 -9.05 22.56 7.35
C ALA A 144 -8.75 21.50 8.43
N GLU A 145 -9.75 21.17 9.25
CA GLU A 145 -9.63 20.09 10.25
C GLU A 145 -9.47 18.72 9.58
N ALA A 146 -10.33 18.38 8.62
CA ALA A 146 -10.24 17.12 7.87
C ALA A 146 -8.88 16.99 7.14
N GLU A 147 -8.37 18.10 6.58
CA GLU A 147 -7.03 18.18 5.98
C GLU A 147 -5.93 17.84 6.98
N ALA A 148 -5.95 18.49 8.13
CA ALA A 148 -4.93 18.27 9.15
C ALA A 148 -4.95 16.83 9.68
N VAL A 149 -6.14 16.24 9.83
CA VAL A 149 -6.29 14.86 10.27
C VAL A 149 -5.85 13.87 9.18
N THR A 150 -6.23 14.09 7.91
CA THR A 150 -5.80 13.25 6.79
C THR A 150 -4.28 13.23 6.68
N ARG A 151 -3.64 14.40 6.72
CA ARG A 151 -2.19 14.51 6.68
C ARG A 151 -1.53 13.74 7.83
N ARG A 152 -1.97 13.93 9.07
CA ARG A 152 -1.43 13.21 10.23
C ARG A 152 -1.61 11.69 10.10
N THR A 153 -2.74 11.24 9.58
CA THR A 153 -3.00 9.81 9.33
C THR A 153 -2.01 9.25 8.30
N CYS A 154 -1.81 9.95 7.18
CA CYS A 154 -0.84 9.54 6.15
C CYS A 154 0.61 9.59 6.67
N GLU A 155 0.98 10.61 7.45
CA GLU A 155 2.30 10.72 8.09
C GLU A 155 2.56 9.58 9.07
N ALA A 156 1.56 9.21 9.89
CA ALA A 156 1.69 8.07 10.81
C ALA A 156 1.91 6.74 10.05
N ILE A 157 1.16 6.52 8.97
CA ILE A 157 1.31 5.32 8.13
C ILE A 157 2.71 5.30 7.48
N ASN A 158 3.18 6.40 6.93
CA ASN A 158 4.49 6.49 6.30
C ASN A 158 5.62 6.30 7.32
N THR A 159 5.48 6.85 8.53
CA THR A 159 6.44 6.66 9.62
C THR A 159 6.48 5.20 10.07
N ALA A 160 5.31 4.56 10.23
CA ALA A 160 5.22 3.13 10.53
C ALA A 160 5.93 2.28 9.48
N GLU A 161 5.80 2.64 8.21
CA GLU A 161 6.46 1.94 7.10
C GLU A 161 7.99 2.07 7.16
N VAL A 162 8.48 3.27 7.42
CA VAL A 162 9.93 3.52 7.58
C VAL A 162 10.50 2.76 8.78
N LEU A 163 9.86 2.86 9.95
CA LEU A 163 10.34 2.21 11.18
C LEU A 163 10.29 0.69 11.08
N SER A 164 9.28 0.11 10.43
CA SER A 164 9.21 -1.33 10.20
C SER A 164 10.22 -1.82 9.17
N SER A 165 10.61 -0.97 8.23
CA SER A 165 11.61 -1.28 7.19
C SER A 165 13.05 -1.17 7.71
N THR A 166 13.37 -0.18 8.54
CA THR A 166 14.72 0.03 9.08
C THR A 166 15.18 -1.07 10.04
N ALA A 167 14.26 -1.79 10.66
CA ALA A 167 14.61 -2.85 11.63
C ALA A 167 15.08 -4.17 10.96
N VAL A 168 14.90 -4.34 9.67
CA VAL A 168 15.45 -5.49 8.92
C VAL A 168 16.95 -5.36 8.68
N ALA A 169 17.51 -4.15 8.80
CA ALA A 169 18.94 -3.92 8.63
C ALA A 169 19.84 -4.49 9.75
N THR A 170 19.26 -5.12 10.80
CA THR A 170 20.01 -5.59 11.95
C THR A 170 20.07 -7.12 12.04
N GLY A 171 20.59 -7.81 11.03
CA GLY A 171 20.85 -9.26 11.20
C GLY A 171 21.39 -10.02 10.01
N ILE A 172 21.17 -9.56 8.81
CA ILE A 172 21.74 -10.24 7.63
C ILE A 172 22.72 -9.28 6.98
N ALA A 173 23.99 -9.54 7.08
CA ALA A 173 24.98 -8.87 6.24
C ALA A 173 24.63 -9.16 4.78
N PRO A 174 24.52 -8.14 3.89
CA PRO A 174 24.21 -8.38 2.49
C PRO A 174 25.30 -9.25 1.86
N ASP A 175 24.89 -10.27 1.12
CA ASP A 175 25.79 -10.97 0.22
C ASP A 175 26.05 -10.08 -1.00
N TRP A 176 27.09 -9.26 -0.92
CA TRP A 176 27.40 -8.25 -1.93
C TRP A 176 27.57 -8.81 -3.34
N PRO A 177 28.24 -9.97 -3.57
CA PRO A 177 28.26 -10.65 -4.86
C PRO A 177 26.86 -10.96 -5.40
N LEU A 178 25.98 -11.50 -4.57
CA LEU A 178 24.60 -11.80 -4.93
C LEU A 178 23.81 -10.53 -5.21
N VAL A 179 23.95 -9.50 -4.37
CA VAL A 179 23.31 -8.19 -4.57
C VAL A 179 23.74 -7.58 -5.89
N ALA A 180 25.05 -7.55 -6.18
CA ALA A 180 25.57 -6.98 -7.43
C ALA A 180 25.06 -7.71 -8.67
N SER A 181 25.04 -9.06 -8.64
CA SER A 181 24.50 -9.86 -9.76
C SER A 181 23.01 -9.64 -9.97
N THR A 182 22.24 -9.57 -8.89
CA THR A 182 20.79 -9.31 -8.97
C THR A 182 20.47 -7.90 -9.48
N LEU A 183 21.23 -6.88 -9.06
CA LEU A 183 21.05 -5.52 -9.58
C LEU A 183 21.41 -5.42 -11.06
N ALA A 184 22.40 -6.18 -11.54
CA ALA A 184 22.74 -6.26 -12.97
C ALA A 184 21.63 -6.95 -13.78
N GLU A 185 21.07 -8.03 -13.26
CA GLU A 185 19.93 -8.74 -13.88
C GLU A 185 18.70 -7.82 -13.96
N LEU A 186 18.37 -7.12 -12.85
CA LEU A 186 17.26 -6.16 -12.81
C LEU A 186 17.45 -5.04 -13.83
N GLU A 187 18.66 -4.49 -13.97
CA GLU A 187 18.94 -3.44 -14.95
C GLU A 187 18.68 -3.94 -16.38
N ALA A 188 19.12 -5.15 -16.71
CA ALA A 188 18.89 -5.73 -18.03
C ALA A 188 17.39 -5.97 -18.30
N LEU A 189 16.63 -6.44 -17.32
CA LEU A 189 15.19 -6.68 -17.45
C LEU A 189 14.42 -5.34 -17.59
N ILE A 190 14.73 -4.36 -16.76
CA ILE A 190 14.07 -3.04 -16.76
C ILE A 190 14.37 -2.29 -18.07
N ALA A 191 15.60 -2.35 -18.56
CA ALA A 191 15.98 -1.73 -19.82
C ALA A 191 15.26 -2.32 -21.07
N ASN A 192 14.70 -3.54 -20.94
CA ASN A 192 13.90 -4.19 -21.97
C ASN A 192 12.39 -4.20 -21.67
N ASP A 193 11.92 -3.37 -20.73
CA ASP A 193 10.52 -3.30 -20.29
C ASP A 193 9.95 -4.67 -19.87
N ASP A 194 10.82 -5.57 -19.35
CA ASP A 194 10.44 -6.95 -19.00
C ASP A 194 9.78 -7.00 -17.63
N THR A 195 8.53 -7.41 -17.59
CA THR A 195 7.73 -7.52 -16.36
C THR A 195 8.29 -8.53 -15.35
N ARG A 196 9.20 -9.44 -15.76
CA ARG A 196 9.90 -10.35 -14.85
C ARG A 196 10.77 -9.62 -13.84
N ALA A 197 11.13 -8.34 -14.09
CA ALA A 197 11.87 -7.51 -13.14
C ALA A 197 11.21 -7.44 -11.76
N ASP A 198 9.87 -7.31 -11.68
CA ASP A 198 9.13 -7.32 -10.40
C ASP A 198 9.25 -8.68 -9.67
N THR A 199 9.24 -9.78 -10.42
CA THR A 199 9.39 -11.13 -9.85
C THR A 199 10.81 -11.34 -9.28
N VAL A 200 11.85 -10.94 -10.01
CA VAL A 200 13.24 -11.03 -9.58
C VAL A 200 13.49 -10.14 -8.37
N LEU A 201 12.99 -8.90 -8.40
CA LEU A 201 13.09 -7.98 -7.27
C LEU A 201 12.49 -8.57 -5.99
N ARG A 202 11.32 -9.18 -6.09
CA ARG A 202 10.62 -9.79 -4.94
C ARG A 202 11.31 -11.05 -4.44
N ALA A 203 11.86 -11.86 -5.33
CA ALA A 203 12.59 -13.08 -4.95
C ALA A 203 13.86 -12.77 -4.16
N ALA A 204 14.57 -11.70 -4.53
CA ALA A 204 15.81 -11.27 -3.87
C ALA A 204 15.56 -10.27 -2.72
N ARG A 205 14.30 -10.05 -2.32
CA ARG A 205 13.90 -9.04 -1.33
C ARG A 205 14.76 -9.00 -0.07
N PRO A 206 15.04 -10.13 0.65
CA PRO A 206 15.79 -10.06 1.90
C PRO A 206 17.18 -9.45 1.74
N GLN A 207 17.88 -9.79 0.67
CA GLN A 207 19.24 -9.30 0.38
C GLN A 207 19.22 -7.87 -0.13
N LEU A 208 18.26 -7.54 -1.01
CA LEU A 208 18.13 -6.20 -1.55
C LEU A 208 17.61 -5.20 -0.52
N GLU A 209 16.70 -5.56 0.37
CA GLU A 209 16.29 -4.68 1.48
C GLU A 209 17.44 -4.43 2.45
N ALA A 210 18.26 -5.44 2.76
CA ALA A 210 19.45 -5.28 3.61
C ALA A 210 20.49 -4.35 2.96
N ALA A 211 20.66 -4.41 1.63
CA ALA A 211 21.64 -3.62 0.90
C ALA A 211 21.16 -2.20 0.55
N LEU A 212 19.90 -2.04 0.19
CA LEU A 212 19.34 -0.80 -0.36
C LEU A 212 18.51 -0.01 0.66
N GLY A 213 18.08 -0.62 1.76
CA GLY A 213 17.23 0.04 2.76
C GLY A 213 15.92 0.58 2.17
N SER A 214 15.65 1.86 2.40
CA SER A 214 14.44 2.55 1.90
C SER A 214 14.33 2.60 0.38
N ASP A 215 15.44 2.54 -0.33
CA ASP A 215 15.48 2.65 -1.79
C ASP A 215 14.89 1.40 -2.48
N TYR A 216 14.93 0.23 -1.81
CA TYR A 216 14.20 -0.96 -2.25
C TYR A 216 12.71 -0.69 -2.45
N ALA A 217 12.08 0.00 -1.50
CA ALA A 217 10.66 0.31 -1.56
C ALA A 217 10.31 1.26 -2.72
N ALA A 218 11.19 2.21 -3.03
CA ALA A 218 11.03 3.11 -4.17
C ALA A 218 11.11 2.35 -5.50
N LEU A 219 12.10 1.47 -5.65
CA LEU A 219 12.26 0.63 -6.84
C LEU A 219 11.07 -0.33 -7.03
N ALA A 220 10.63 -0.99 -5.96
CA ALA A 220 9.47 -1.87 -5.98
C ALA A 220 8.17 -1.15 -6.38
N ARG A 221 8.01 0.10 -5.95
CA ARG A 221 6.86 0.94 -6.31
C ARG A 221 6.86 1.29 -7.79
N ALA A 222 7.99 1.70 -8.35
CA ALA A 222 8.13 2.03 -9.77
C ALA A 222 7.81 0.80 -10.64
N LEU A 223 8.37 -0.37 -10.32
CA LEU A 223 8.11 -1.60 -11.08
C LEU A 223 6.65 -2.07 -10.97
N SER A 224 6.02 -1.95 -9.79
CA SER A 224 4.61 -2.32 -9.63
C SER A 224 3.64 -1.43 -10.41
N ARG A 225 4.08 -0.24 -10.82
CA ARG A 225 3.34 0.70 -11.67
C ARG A 225 3.72 0.61 -13.15
N PHE A 226 4.64 -0.30 -13.50
CA PHE A 226 5.20 -0.41 -14.85
C PHE A 226 5.95 0.86 -15.31
N GLU A 227 6.48 1.62 -14.36
CA GLU A 227 7.26 2.83 -14.60
C GLU A 227 8.74 2.43 -14.82
N PHE A 228 9.04 1.78 -15.97
CA PHE A 228 10.36 1.19 -16.23
C PHE A 228 11.47 2.23 -16.36
N GLU A 229 11.23 3.36 -17.02
CA GLU A 229 12.22 4.43 -17.17
C GLU A 229 12.61 5.08 -15.83
N PRO A 230 11.67 5.50 -14.95
CA PRO A 230 11.99 5.93 -13.59
C PRO A 230 12.69 4.86 -12.75
N ALA A 231 12.30 3.59 -12.89
CA ALA A 231 12.92 2.46 -12.18
C ALA A 231 14.39 2.28 -12.61
N LEU A 232 14.67 2.41 -13.92
CA LEU A 232 16.03 2.29 -14.47
C LEU A 232 16.94 3.41 -13.95
N HIS A 233 16.48 4.64 -13.97
CA HIS A 233 17.24 5.78 -13.46
C HIS A 233 17.56 5.63 -11.96
N LEU A 234 16.56 5.20 -11.17
CA LEU A 234 16.75 4.94 -9.74
C LEU A 234 17.78 3.83 -9.52
N LEU A 235 17.69 2.72 -10.25
CA LEU A 235 18.59 1.59 -10.14
C LEU A 235 20.03 1.97 -10.49
N GLN A 236 20.23 2.75 -11.55
CA GLN A 236 21.56 3.24 -11.96
C GLN A 236 22.18 4.18 -10.90
N ALA A 237 21.38 5.08 -10.34
CA ALA A 237 21.84 5.95 -9.25
C ALA A 237 22.23 5.14 -8.00
N LEU A 238 21.48 4.09 -7.66
CA LEU A 238 21.78 3.19 -6.56
C LEU A 238 23.08 2.43 -6.78
N ARG A 239 23.28 1.88 -7.97
CA ARG A 239 24.52 1.17 -8.32
C ARG A 239 25.74 2.08 -8.26
N ALA A 240 25.63 3.31 -8.73
CA ALA A 240 26.70 4.29 -8.64
C ALA A 240 27.08 4.58 -7.18
N ARG A 241 26.10 4.81 -6.30
CA ARG A 241 26.33 5.02 -4.86
C ARG A 241 26.98 3.80 -4.18
N LEU A 242 26.50 2.59 -4.53
CA LEU A 242 27.07 1.35 -3.98
C LEU A 242 28.52 1.13 -4.45
N ALA A 243 28.86 1.48 -5.68
CA ALA A 243 30.24 1.37 -6.18
C ALA A 243 31.22 2.34 -5.49
N GLU A 244 30.74 3.46 -4.95
CA GLU A 244 31.52 4.43 -4.20
C GLU A 244 31.65 4.08 -2.70
N ALA A 245 30.84 3.15 -2.18
CA ALA A 245 30.87 2.76 -0.78
C ALA A 245 32.09 1.88 -0.47
N PRO A 246 32.93 2.26 0.54
CA PRO A 246 34.18 1.55 0.84
C PRO A 246 34.00 0.12 1.36
N GLU A 247 32.81 -0.26 1.78
CA GLU A 247 32.48 -1.58 2.32
C GLU A 247 32.38 -2.69 1.26
N ILE A 248 32.32 -2.33 -0.03
CA ILE A 248 32.23 -3.28 -1.15
C ILE A 248 33.61 -3.64 -1.71
N ARG A 249 34.64 -2.88 -1.42
CA ARG A 249 36.03 -3.20 -1.77
C ARG A 249 36.54 -4.27 -0.80
N GLY A 250 36.53 -5.53 -1.25
CA GLY A 250 37.16 -6.62 -0.52
C GLY A 250 38.62 -6.28 -0.18
N PRO A 251 39.21 -6.92 0.85
CA PRO A 251 40.55 -6.59 1.35
C PRO A 251 41.71 -6.86 0.39
N ASN A 252 41.45 -7.20 -0.87
CA ASN A 252 42.47 -7.63 -1.85
C ASN A 252 42.81 -6.62 -2.95
N ASP A 253 42.27 -5.40 -2.97
CA ASP A 253 42.57 -4.40 -4.01
C ASP A 253 43.53 -3.29 -3.56
N VAL A 254 44.40 -3.57 -2.59
CA VAL A 254 45.54 -2.69 -2.25
C VAL A 254 46.83 -3.38 -2.66
N GLN A 255 47.24 -3.18 -3.91
CA GLN A 255 48.63 -3.25 -4.36
C GLN A 255 48.92 -2.02 -5.20
#